data_c06af002c21ae1a42626a21f65506f74
#
_entry.id   c06af002c21ae1a42626a21f65506f74
#
_cell.length_a   1.000
_cell.length_b   1.000
_cell.length_c   1.000
_cell.angle_alpha   90.00
_cell.angle_beta   90.00
_cell.angle_gamma   90.00
#
_symmetry.space_group_name_H-M   'P 1'
#
loop_
_entity.id
_entity.type
_entity.pdbx_description
1 polymer ?
#
loop_
_entity_poly.entity_id
_entity_poly.type
_entity_poly.pdbx_seq_one_letter_code
_entity_poly.pdbx_strand_id
1 'polypeptide(L)'
;MQRLLFLTCFFLIAGLAKGMEEMDLKECYKQIDEAIDHSPEYVAEYVRQIEEKRQQYLRAVTAEDRYQLAISLYERYKGFMNDSALAYLDQAEQWAQKQGQMERVGNCRALKAFQCSTVGYYNEALTFLKSIDRQHLDSIGQKNYYLAQMHVYGELGYYSNIKSMQDNYYEQRTAYRDSLFAIVSHDSQDYLMHKIYELKDQNRLAEARRLCDKWIKLVEPGSHNYAIVCYYYWLSCDDLDEAKYWLAQSALYDVRNAVMDQASLLSLAEILNSEGDLDRSYKYIRFTWDSNNRFNTRMRSWQITPILNVIENNYQKAMAHNTRNLWTSIILVSVLALLLLGVLFFLHRRNRQLDAARHALKTSNDELALANRQLATQKDELSELNEELSTLNSQLSETNRVKEEYIGRFMSLCSQYIDKLDDYRKMVNKKMKNKELDELFRLSKSTELKEKELEELYQNFDSVFLHLFPSFVNDFNALLQPETQVRPKEENRLTTEIRIFALIRLGIEDSSKIAEFLHYSVNTIYNYRARIKNGALDNRESFERRVKLLGLIQKFYFPPGNFDWRYWSKFSLKASVTWIISSPIYMQSLRSTLRILERATI
;
A
#
# COMPACT_ATOMS: atom_id res chain seq x y z
N MET A 1 35.41 -54.14 8.75
CA MET A 1 34.42 -53.79 9.77
C MET A 1 34.50 -52.30 10.19
N GLN A 2 35.66 -51.75 10.54
CA GLN A 2 35.77 -50.32 10.96
C GLN A 2 35.40 -49.29 9.86
N ARG A 3 35.61 -49.54 8.57
CA ARG A 3 35.17 -48.64 7.47
C ARG A 3 33.65 -48.67 7.20
N LEU A 4 33.00 -49.78 7.53
CA LEU A 4 31.52 -49.86 7.41
C LEU A 4 30.84 -49.14 8.58
N LEU A 5 31.42 -49.17 9.78
CA LEU A 5 30.92 -48.41 10.93
C LEU A 5 31.07 -46.89 10.75
N PHE A 6 32.16 -46.45 10.09
CA PHE A 6 32.35 -45.02 9.79
C PHE A 6 31.37 -44.50 8.74
N LEU A 7 31.06 -45.32 7.71
CA LEU A 7 30.05 -44.97 6.73
C LEU A 7 28.61 -44.95 7.34
N THR A 8 28.29 -45.91 8.21
CA THR A 8 26.99 -45.92 8.88
C THR A 8 26.84 -44.79 9.91
N CYS A 9 27.90 -44.41 10.62
CA CYS A 9 27.89 -43.21 11.47
C CYS A 9 27.80 -41.91 10.64
N PHE A 10 28.45 -41.84 9.48
CA PHE A 10 28.34 -40.67 8.60
C PHE A 10 26.91 -40.54 8.00
N PHE A 11 26.28 -41.66 7.63
CA PHE A 11 24.88 -41.67 7.18
C PHE A 11 23.87 -41.43 8.34
N LEU A 12 24.19 -41.84 9.58
CA LEU A 12 23.38 -41.55 10.76
C LEU A 12 23.53 -40.07 11.20
N ILE A 13 24.72 -39.49 11.09
CA ILE A 13 24.93 -38.05 11.36
C ILE A 13 24.33 -37.21 10.23
N ALA A 14 24.42 -37.64 8.98
CA ALA A 14 23.68 -37.00 7.86
C ALA A 14 22.16 -37.21 7.96
N GLY A 15 21.69 -38.31 8.58
CA GLY A 15 20.28 -38.55 8.87
C GLY A 15 19.74 -37.78 10.07
N LEU A 16 20.60 -37.43 11.03
CA LEU A 16 20.22 -36.58 12.19
C LEU A 16 20.29 -35.08 11.86
N ALA A 17 20.98 -34.69 10.80
CA ALA A 17 20.85 -33.35 10.20
C ALA A 17 19.59 -33.18 9.32
N LYS A 18 18.84 -34.26 9.08
CA LYS A 18 17.58 -34.28 8.31
C LYS A 18 16.32 -34.19 9.19
N GLY A 19 16.43 -33.49 10.30
CA GLY A 19 15.31 -33.20 11.20
C GLY A 19 14.80 -31.77 11.11
N MET A 20 15.27 -30.98 10.15
CA MET A 20 14.54 -29.80 9.69
C MET A 20 13.60 -30.30 8.58
N GLU A 21 12.30 -30.19 8.78
CA GLU A 21 11.34 -30.24 7.69
C GLU A 21 11.92 -29.43 6.54
N GLU A 22 11.98 -30.04 5.35
CA GLU A 22 12.47 -29.35 4.15
C GLU A 22 11.73 -28.03 4.04
N MET A 23 12.44 -26.90 4.24
CA MET A 23 11.86 -25.58 4.30
C MET A 23 11.23 -25.28 2.94
N ASP A 24 9.94 -25.57 2.80
CA ASP A 24 9.21 -25.33 1.54
C ASP A 24 8.89 -23.83 1.41
N LEU A 25 9.85 -23.11 0.87
CA LEU A 25 9.74 -21.68 0.60
C LEU A 25 8.57 -21.36 -0.36
N LYS A 26 8.25 -22.28 -1.29
CA LYS A 26 7.12 -22.11 -2.21
C LYS A 26 5.78 -22.18 -1.49
N GLU A 27 5.65 -23.09 -0.54
CA GLU A 27 4.46 -23.17 0.30
C GLU A 27 4.35 -21.93 1.20
N CYS A 28 5.46 -21.41 1.74
CA CYS A 28 5.44 -20.15 2.49
C CYS A 28 4.93 -18.98 1.64
N TYR A 29 5.42 -18.84 0.41
CA TYR A 29 4.95 -17.77 -0.49
C TYR A 29 3.47 -17.92 -0.83
N LYS A 30 2.99 -19.14 -1.07
CA LYS A 30 1.57 -19.41 -1.29
C LYS A 30 0.72 -19.01 -0.08
N GLN A 31 1.17 -19.36 1.13
CA GLN A 31 0.49 -18.97 2.37
C GLN A 31 0.48 -17.46 2.59
N ILE A 32 1.55 -16.75 2.20
CA ILE A 32 1.57 -15.27 2.23
C ILE A 32 0.57 -14.72 1.23
N ASP A 33 0.54 -15.25 0.00
CA ASP A 33 -0.40 -14.83 -1.03
C ASP A 33 -1.86 -14.99 -0.54
N GLU A 34 -2.19 -16.14 0.06
CA GLU A 34 -3.50 -16.41 0.66
C GLU A 34 -3.78 -15.50 1.87
N ALA A 35 -2.78 -15.28 2.73
CA ALA A 35 -2.93 -14.41 3.90
C ALA A 35 -3.18 -12.95 3.51
N ILE A 36 -2.53 -12.44 2.46
CA ILE A 36 -2.78 -11.10 1.92
C ILE A 36 -4.22 -11.00 1.42
N ASP A 37 -4.69 -11.99 0.68
CA ASP A 37 -6.04 -12.01 0.12
C ASP A 37 -7.12 -12.05 1.22
N HIS A 38 -6.85 -12.75 2.35
CA HIS A 38 -7.71 -12.83 3.54
C HIS A 38 -7.41 -11.76 4.60
N SER A 39 -6.47 -10.85 4.35
CA SER A 39 -6.08 -9.82 5.33
C SER A 39 -7.25 -8.95 5.83
N PRO A 40 -8.31 -8.65 5.04
CA PRO A 40 -9.46 -7.92 5.56
C PRO A 40 -10.17 -8.64 6.72
N GLU A 41 -10.18 -9.98 6.71
CA GLU A 41 -10.78 -10.80 7.77
C GLU A 41 -9.94 -10.72 9.06
N TYR A 42 -8.61 -10.83 8.95
CA TYR A 42 -7.72 -10.69 10.09
C TYR A 42 -7.81 -9.29 10.71
N VAL A 43 -7.86 -8.27 9.87
CA VAL A 43 -8.05 -6.88 10.31
C VAL A 43 -9.41 -6.69 10.99
N ALA A 44 -10.49 -7.24 10.45
CA ALA A 44 -11.82 -7.15 11.04
C ALA A 44 -11.87 -7.83 12.42
N GLU A 45 -11.28 -9.01 12.55
CA GLU A 45 -11.17 -9.72 13.83
C GLU A 45 -10.33 -8.93 14.83
N TYR A 46 -9.20 -8.37 14.40
CA TYR A 46 -8.36 -7.55 15.26
C TYR A 46 -9.09 -6.30 15.76
N VAL A 47 -9.82 -5.63 14.86
CA VAL A 47 -10.66 -4.47 15.21
C VAL A 47 -11.76 -4.86 16.19
N ARG A 48 -12.39 -6.03 16.04
CA ARG A 48 -13.37 -6.53 17.00
C ARG A 48 -12.77 -6.69 18.39
N GLN A 49 -11.59 -7.28 18.49
CA GLN A 49 -10.88 -7.44 19.77
C GLN A 49 -10.51 -6.10 20.42
N ILE A 50 -10.11 -5.13 19.60
CA ILE A 50 -9.87 -3.76 20.07
C ILE A 50 -11.16 -3.14 20.59
N GLU A 51 -12.27 -3.27 19.89
CA GLU A 51 -13.55 -2.67 20.30
C GLU A 51 -14.09 -3.31 21.58
N GLU A 52 -13.94 -4.61 21.77
CA GLU A 52 -14.29 -5.27 23.03
C GLU A 52 -13.50 -4.67 24.21
N LYS A 53 -12.20 -4.44 24.03
CA LYS A 53 -11.36 -3.85 25.05
C LYS A 53 -11.70 -2.36 25.26
N ARG A 54 -12.05 -1.65 24.21
CA ARG A 54 -12.53 -0.27 24.28
C ARG A 54 -13.83 -0.16 25.07
N GLN A 55 -14.75 -1.08 24.88
CA GLN A 55 -15.98 -1.14 25.68
C GLN A 55 -15.68 -1.41 27.16
N GLN A 56 -14.69 -2.24 27.49
CA GLN A 56 -14.23 -2.42 28.86
C GLN A 56 -13.68 -1.11 29.44
N TYR A 57 -12.85 -0.41 28.68
CA TYR A 57 -12.32 0.91 29.07
C TYR A 57 -13.44 1.93 29.36
N LEU A 58 -14.45 2.00 28.50
CA LEU A 58 -15.56 2.94 28.67
C LEU A 58 -16.41 2.62 29.93
N ARG A 59 -16.54 1.35 30.28
CA ARG A 59 -17.28 0.89 31.47
C ARG A 59 -16.48 0.94 32.77
N ALA A 60 -15.17 1.08 32.68
CA ALA A 60 -14.31 1.13 33.86
C ALA A 60 -14.65 2.33 34.75
N VAL A 61 -14.79 2.09 36.05
CA VAL A 61 -15.19 3.10 37.04
C VAL A 61 -13.98 3.66 37.75
N THR A 62 -13.00 2.81 38.07
CA THR A 62 -11.83 3.25 38.83
C THR A 62 -10.77 3.89 37.93
N ALA A 63 -10.01 4.82 38.48
CA ALA A 63 -8.90 5.45 37.78
C ALA A 63 -7.79 4.42 37.46
N GLU A 64 -7.60 3.42 38.33
CA GLU A 64 -6.66 2.33 38.12
C GLU A 64 -7.07 1.48 36.91
N ASP A 65 -8.31 1.04 36.83
CA ASP A 65 -8.81 0.24 35.69
C ASP A 65 -8.71 1.06 34.40
N ARG A 66 -9.03 2.34 34.46
CA ARG A 66 -8.88 3.26 33.31
C ARG A 66 -7.44 3.34 32.83
N TYR A 67 -6.49 3.47 33.75
CA TYR A 67 -5.07 3.50 33.41
C TYR A 67 -4.65 2.17 32.75
N GLN A 68 -4.95 1.04 33.39
CA GLN A 68 -4.53 -0.28 32.90
C GLN A 68 -5.15 -0.62 31.52
N LEU A 69 -6.43 -0.29 31.36
CA LEU A 69 -7.12 -0.51 30.09
C LEU A 69 -6.64 0.43 28.98
N ALA A 70 -6.27 1.68 29.32
CA ALA A 70 -5.68 2.60 28.36
C ALA A 70 -4.31 2.09 27.88
N ILE A 71 -3.44 1.62 28.79
CA ILE A 71 -2.17 0.97 28.42
C ILE A 71 -2.41 -0.29 27.57
N SER A 72 -3.39 -1.10 27.94
CA SER A 72 -3.74 -2.30 27.16
C SER A 72 -4.28 -1.97 25.76
N LEU A 73 -4.99 -0.87 25.61
CA LEU A 73 -5.43 -0.37 24.29
C LEU A 73 -4.25 0.20 23.50
N TYR A 74 -3.35 0.93 24.14
CA TYR A 74 -2.09 1.32 23.51
C TYR A 74 -1.34 0.11 22.92
N GLU A 75 -1.15 -0.96 23.71
CA GLU A 75 -0.47 -2.17 23.26
C GLU A 75 -1.12 -2.80 22.01
N ARG A 76 -2.45 -2.70 21.89
CA ARG A 76 -3.18 -3.15 20.71
C ARG A 76 -3.03 -2.21 19.52
N TYR A 77 -2.97 -0.90 19.75
CA TYR A 77 -2.90 0.09 18.69
C TYR A 77 -1.49 0.37 18.19
N LYS A 78 -0.43 0.10 18.96
CA LYS A 78 0.95 0.54 18.68
C LYS A 78 1.51 0.09 17.33
N GLY A 79 1.11 -1.07 16.84
CA GLY A 79 1.48 -1.60 15.51
C GLY A 79 0.34 -1.54 14.48
N PHE A 80 -0.83 -1.00 14.87
CA PHE A 80 -2.04 -1.01 14.06
C PHE A 80 -2.51 0.39 13.64
N MET A 81 -2.52 1.36 14.56
CA MET A 81 -2.95 2.73 14.29
C MET A 81 -2.28 3.71 15.25
N ASN A 82 -1.31 4.44 14.76
CA ASN A 82 -0.46 5.31 15.56
C ASN A 82 -1.23 6.38 16.35
N ASP A 83 -2.16 7.07 15.71
CA ASP A 83 -2.88 8.18 16.36
C ASP A 83 -3.73 7.69 17.54
N SER A 84 -4.33 6.51 17.41
CA SER A 84 -5.07 5.87 18.50
C SER A 84 -4.13 5.41 19.61
N ALA A 85 -2.96 4.88 19.28
CA ALA A 85 -1.95 4.50 20.26
C ALA A 85 -1.55 5.70 21.14
N LEU A 86 -1.22 6.81 20.51
CA LEU A 86 -0.86 8.06 21.22
C LEU A 86 -2.03 8.60 22.05
N ALA A 87 -3.25 8.56 21.52
CA ALA A 87 -4.45 9.04 22.23
C ALA A 87 -4.70 8.24 23.52
N TYR A 88 -4.51 6.92 23.50
CA TYR A 88 -4.66 6.10 24.72
C TYR A 88 -3.50 6.30 25.70
N LEU A 89 -2.29 6.57 25.23
CA LEU A 89 -1.20 7.00 26.12
C LEU A 89 -1.47 8.35 26.78
N ASP A 90 -2.09 9.29 26.06
CA ASP A 90 -2.52 10.57 26.65
C ASP A 90 -3.55 10.36 27.74
N GLN A 91 -4.52 9.48 27.51
CA GLN A 91 -5.51 9.14 28.52
C GLN A 91 -4.87 8.45 29.74
N ALA A 92 -3.96 7.49 29.50
CA ALA A 92 -3.22 6.82 30.57
C ALA A 92 -2.41 7.83 31.41
N GLU A 93 -1.68 8.76 30.76
CA GLU A 93 -0.93 9.81 31.45
C GLU A 93 -1.85 10.69 32.29
N GLN A 94 -2.99 11.12 31.76
CA GLN A 94 -3.96 11.93 32.51
C GLN A 94 -4.51 11.20 33.75
N TRP A 95 -4.77 9.89 33.64
CA TRP A 95 -5.21 9.10 34.78
C TRP A 95 -4.10 8.95 35.83
N ALA A 96 -2.86 8.71 35.40
CA ALA A 96 -1.71 8.63 36.28
C ALA A 96 -1.46 10.00 37.00
N GLN A 97 -1.56 11.11 36.27
CA GLN A 97 -1.43 12.45 36.83
C GLN A 97 -2.50 12.76 37.89
N LYS A 98 -3.76 12.41 37.62
CA LYS A 98 -4.87 12.59 38.58
C LYS A 98 -4.65 11.81 39.90
N GLN A 99 -3.89 10.71 39.82
CA GLN A 99 -3.55 9.90 40.99
C GLN A 99 -2.23 10.29 41.65
N GLY A 100 -1.50 11.26 41.09
CA GLY A 100 -0.18 11.67 41.58
C GLY A 100 0.92 10.62 41.34
N GLN A 101 0.71 9.65 40.44
CA GLN A 101 1.63 8.52 40.17
C GLN A 101 2.68 8.96 39.13
N MET A 102 3.68 9.71 39.57
CA MET A 102 4.68 10.31 38.68
C MET A 102 5.53 9.29 37.96
N GLU A 103 5.75 8.10 38.52
CA GLU A 103 6.41 6.97 37.87
C GLU A 103 5.65 6.50 36.62
N ARG A 104 4.32 6.43 36.71
CA ARG A 104 3.45 6.07 35.57
C ARG A 104 3.37 7.19 34.54
N VAL A 105 3.37 8.43 34.97
CA VAL A 105 3.46 9.59 34.07
C VAL A 105 4.75 9.51 33.24
N GLY A 106 5.88 9.26 33.89
CA GLY A 106 7.16 9.09 33.25
C GLY A 106 7.16 7.91 32.26
N ASN A 107 6.56 6.79 32.66
CA ASN A 107 6.41 5.62 31.78
C ASN A 107 5.55 5.93 30.54
N CYS A 108 4.40 6.59 30.68
CA CYS A 108 3.57 7.00 29.55
C CYS A 108 4.33 7.91 28.57
N ARG A 109 5.13 8.86 29.09
CA ARG A 109 5.95 9.74 28.27
C ARG A 109 7.05 8.97 27.53
N ALA A 110 7.68 7.99 28.15
CA ALA A 110 8.65 7.11 27.50
C ALA A 110 8.00 6.32 26.36
N LEU A 111 6.82 5.73 26.58
CA LEU A 111 6.06 5.03 25.54
C LEU A 111 5.62 5.96 24.41
N LYS A 112 5.19 7.19 24.71
CA LYS A 112 4.87 8.21 23.69
C LYS A 112 6.09 8.55 22.87
N ALA A 113 7.25 8.74 23.52
CA ALA A 113 8.50 9.02 22.82
C ALA A 113 8.87 7.88 21.87
N PHE A 114 8.76 6.65 22.33
CA PHE A 114 8.98 5.47 21.49
C PHE A 114 8.02 5.47 20.29
N GLN A 115 6.72 5.60 20.54
CA GLN A 115 5.68 5.61 19.51
C GLN A 115 5.85 6.76 18.50
N CYS A 116 6.21 7.95 18.97
CA CYS A 116 6.53 9.08 18.10
C CYS A 116 7.74 8.80 17.21
N SER A 117 8.78 8.16 17.75
CA SER A 117 9.98 7.86 16.99
C SER A 117 9.75 6.81 15.92
N THR A 118 8.85 5.83 16.13
CA THR A 118 8.52 4.80 15.13
C THR A 118 7.85 5.37 13.87
N VAL A 119 7.25 6.54 13.98
CA VAL A 119 6.56 7.22 12.86
C VAL A 119 7.30 8.48 12.37
N GLY A 120 8.49 8.77 12.90
CA GLY A 120 9.34 9.87 12.45
C GLY A 120 9.10 11.21 13.15
N TYR A 121 8.38 11.26 14.27
CA TYR A 121 8.17 12.47 15.08
C TYR A 121 9.28 12.62 16.13
N TYR A 122 10.53 12.79 15.67
CA TYR A 122 11.70 12.76 16.55
C TYR A 122 11.76 13.93 17.52
N ASN A 123 11.26 15.12 17.15
CA ASN A 123 11.20 16.28 18.02
C ASN A 123 10.24 16.08 19.18
N GLU A 124 9.08 15.56 18.88
CA GLU A 124 8.06 15.22 19.85
C GLU A 124 8.60 14.14 20.80
N ALA A 125 9.23 13.11 20.23
CA ALA A 125 9.87 12.06 21.02
C ALA A 125 10.92 12.60 21.98
N LEU A 126 11.85 13.44 21.52
CA LEU A 126 12.86 14.09 22.36
C LEU A 126 12.25 15.03 23.41
N THR A 127 11.15 15.69 23.07
CA THR A 127 10.42 16.56 24.00
C THR A 127 9.81 15.75 25.14
N PHE A 128 9.16 14.63 24.83
CA PHE A 128 8.66 13.72 25.86
C PHE A 128 9.78 13.21 26.73
N LEU A 129 10.88 12.74 26.16
CA LEU A 129 12.02 12.21 26.90
C LEU A 129 12.65 13.25 27.85
N LYS A 130 12.77 14.51 27.42
CA LYS A 130 13.26 15.60 28.24
C LYS A 130 12.32 15.96 29.40
N SER A 131 11.01 15.72 29.24
CA SER A 131 10.01 16.00 30.28
C SER A 131 9.94 14.94 31.38
N ILE A 132 10.71 13.85 31.26
CA ILE A 132 10.71 12.75 32.23
C ILE A 132 11.68 13.05 33.37
N ASP A 133 11.16 13.05 34.59
CA ASP A 133 12.00 13.01 35.76
C ASP A 133 12.45 11.57 36.04
N ARG A 134 13.73 11.31 35.74
CA ARG A 134 14.31 9.97 35.85
C ARG A 134 14.37 9.43 37.28
N GLN A 135 14.36 10.29 38.29
CA GLN A 135 14.43 9.86 39.70
C GLN A 135 13.11 9.18 40.15
N HIS A 136 12.02 9.51 39.51
CA HIS A 136 10.70 8.97 39.82
C HIS A 136 10.33 7.74 38.94
N LEU A 137 11.21 7.26 38.05
CA LEU A 137 10.92 6.09 37.23
C LEU A 137 11.09 4.80 38.03
N ASP A 138 10.08 3.93 37.98
CA ASP A 138 10.19 2.53 38.37
C ASP A 138 11.00 1.72 37.33
N SER A 139 11.23 0.45 37.59
CA SER A 139 11.98 -0.44 36.69
C SER A 139 11.37 -0.52 35.28
N ILE A 140 10.04 -0.49 35.18
CA ILE A 140 9.34 -0.54 33.88
C ILE A 140 9.53 0.78 33.13
N GLY A 141 9.35 1.90 33.82
CA GLY A 141 9.58 3.24 33.25
C GLY A 141 11.02 3.46 32.81
N GLN A 142 12.00 3.01 33.62
CA GLN A 142 13.42 3.06 33.25
C GLN A 142 13.72 2.25 31.98
N LYS A 143 13.21 1.02 31.92
CA LYS A 143 13.32 0.17 30.74
C LYS A 143 12.77 0.88 29.50
N ASN A 144 11.52 1.35 29.55
CA ASN A 144 10.87 2.00 28.44
C ASN A 144 11.55 3.33 28.06
N TYR A 145 12.10 4.05 29.04
CA TYR A 145 12.91 5.24 28.79
C TYR A 145 14.17 4.91 27.97
N TYR A 146 14.91 3.87 28.36
CA TYR A 146 16.09 3.47 27.61
C TYR A 146 15.76 2.94 26.22
N LEU A 147 14.69 2.15 26.08
CA LEU A 147 14.20 1.69 24.77
C LEU A 147 13.86 2.87 23.85
N ALA A 148 13.14 3.86 24.39
CA ALA A 148 12.76 5.04 23.60
C ALA A 148 13.99 5.88 23.19
N GLN A 149 14.95 6.09 24.11
CA GLN A 149 16.20 6.78 23.79
C GLN A 149 17.00 6.05 22.71
N MET A 150 17.15 4.73 22.86
CA MET A 150 17.85 3.89 21.87
C MET A 150 17.18 3.99 20.50
N HIS A 151 15.87 3.93 20.47
CA HIS A 151 15.13 3.98 19.20
C HIS A 151 15.29 5.34 18.55
N VAL A 152 15.05 6.42 19.28
CA VAL A 152 15.20 7.79 18.76
C VAL A 152 16.59 8.04 18.20
N TYR A 153 17.64 7.70 18.97
CA TYR A 153 19.01 7.93 18.51
C TYR A 153 19.42 6.97 17.38
N GLY A 154 18.90 5.76 17.39
CA GLY A 154 19.08 4.82 16.28
C GLY A 154 18.53 5.35 14.97
N GLU A 155 17.30 5.86 15.00
CA GLU A 155 16.63 6.45 13.84
C GLU A 155 17.33 7.75 13.38
N LEU A 156 17.67 8.65 14.30
CA LEU A 156 18.41 9.87 14.00
C LEU A 156 19.79 9.55 13.38
N GLY A 157 20.46 8.53 13.86
CA GLY A 157 21.72 8.04 13.28
C GLY A 157 21.53 7.48 11.88
N TYR A 158 20.52 6.66 11.67
CA TYR A 158 20.21 6.06 10.38
C TYR A 158 19.89 7.09 9.29
N TYR A 159 19.12 8.13 9.63
CA TYR A 159 18.72 9.18 8.68
C TYR A 159 19.67 10.37 8.61
N SER A 160 20.74 10.41 9.43
CA SER A 160 21.72 11.49 9.37
C SER A 160 22.69 11.27 8.20
N ASN A 161 22.79 12.27 7.33
CA ASN A 161 23.79 12.31 6.26
C ASN A 161 25.10 13.02 6.71
N ILE A 162 25.17 13.52 7.95
CA ILE A 162 26.33 14.19 8.51
C ILE A 162 27.07 13.18 9.39
N LYS A 163 28.23 12.72 8.93
CA LYS A 163 28.99 11.64 9.58
C LYS A 163 29.24 11.87 11.06
N SER A 164 29.68 13.09 11.45
CA SER A 164 29.93 13.40 12.85
C SER A 164 28.68 13.36 13.73
N MET A 165 27.51 13.71 13.18
CA MET A 165 26.23 13.60 13.89
C MET A 165 25.77 12.15 13.96
N GLN A 166 25.92 11.42 12.87
CA GLN A 166 25.63 10.00 12.81
C GLN A 166 26.41 9.22 13.87
N ASP A 167 27.71 9.44 13.95
CA ASP A 167 28.58 8.79 14.93
C ASP A 167 28.16 9.14 16.37
N ASN A 168 27.85 10.40 16.65
CA ASN A 168 27.33 10.82 17.96
C ASN A 168 25.99 10.14 18.29
N TYR A 169 25.05 10.07 17.35
CA TYR A 169 23.79 9.41 17.60
C TYR A 169 23.95 7.92 17.89
N TYR A 170 24.82 7.23 17.17
CA TYR A 170 25.10 5.81 17.44
C TYR A 170 25.85 5.60 18.76
N GLU A 171 26.71 6.53 19.17
CA GLU A 171 27.32 6.52 20.51
C GLU A 171 26.25 6.65 21.60
N GLN A 172 25.35 7.61 21.47
CA GLN A 172 24.20 7.77 22.40
C GLN A 172 23.32 6.50 22.44
N ARG A 173 22.98 5.95 21.28
CA ARG A 173 22.24 4.69 21.19
C ARG A 173 22.93 3.57 21.96
N THR A 174 24.23 3.45 21.79
CA THR A 174 25.04 2.42 22.44
C THR A 174 25.04 2.62 23.96
N ALA A 175 25.24 3.82 24.45
CA ALA A 175 25.21 4.13 25.89
C ALA A 175 23.86 3.78 26.54
N TYR A 176 22.75 4.08 25.86
CA TYR A 176 21.42 3.71 26.35
C TYR A 176 21.16 2.20 26.25
N ARG A 177 21.66 1.52 25.24
CA ARG A 177 21.60 0.06 25.14
C ARG A 177 22.33 -0.60 26.34
N ASP A 178 23.52 -0.13 26.65
CA ASP A 178 24.31 -0.67 27.75
C ASP A 178 23.60 -0.42 29.10
N SER A 179 22.96 0.75 29.24
CA SER A 179 22.10 1.05 30.37
C SER A 179 20.87 0.13 30.46
N LEU A 180 20.26 -0.20 29.31
CA LEU A 180 19.16 -1.16 29.24
C LEU A 180 19.63 -2.56 29.66
N PHE A 181 20.75 -3.02 29.15
CA PHE A 181 21.29 -4.34 29.46
C PHE A 181 21.63 -4.52 30.94
N ALA A 182 21.95 -3.44 31.64
CA ALA A 182 22.21 -3.48 33.07
C ALA A 182 20.97 -3.72 33.94
N ILE A 183 19.76 -3.46 33.40
CA ILE A 183 18.51 -3.56 34.20
C ILE A 183 17.56 -4.66 33.73
N VAL A 184 17.72 -5.17 32.53
CA VAL A 184 16.81 -6.21 31.99
C VAL A 184 17.41 -7.62 32.17
N SER A 185 16.54 -8.62 32.34
CA SER A 185 16.97 -10.01 32.35
C SER A 185 17.55 -10.41 30.98
N HIS A 186 18.61 -11.23 30.99
CA HIS A 186 19.23 -11.79 29.79
C HIS A 186 18.31 -12.74 29.01
N ASP A 187 17.19 -13.16 29.59
CA ASP A 187 16.16 -13.98 28.96
C ASP A 187 14.98 -13.15 28.46
N SER A 188 14.98 -11.85 28.73
CA SER A 188 13.91 -10.96 28.26
C SER A 188 13.98 -10.74 26.76
N GLN A 189 12.83 -10.55 26.14
CA GLN A 189 12.70 -10.21 24.72
C GLN A 189 13.52 -8.96 24.37
N ASP A 190 13.46 -7.93 25.20
CA ASP A 190 14.19 -6.67 24.99
C ASP A 190 15.72 -6.91 24.97
N TYR A 191 16.25 -7.74 25.87
CA TYR A 191 17.68 -8.09 25.86
C TYR A 191 18.05 -8.89 24.61
N LEU A 192 17.30 -9.98 24.34
CA LEU A 192 17.60 -10.89 23.23
C LEU A 192 17.60 -10.15 21.89
N MET A 193 16.57 -9.35 21.65
CA MET A 193 16.41 -8.54 20.44
C MET A 193 17.61 -7.63 20.19
N HIS A 194 17.97 -6.83 21.17
CA HIS A 194 19.05 -5.85 21.01
C HIS A 194 20.45 -6.50 21.03
N LYS A 195 20.60 -7.64 21.73
CA LYS A 195 21.85 -8.39 21.75
C LYS A 195 22.11 -9.12 20.42
N ILE A 196 21.07 -9.67 19.81
CA ILE A 196 21.16 -10.27 18.47
C ILE A 196 21.59 -9.21 17.47
N TYR A 197 20.98 -8.02 17.53
CA TYR A 197 21.32 -6.92 16.64
C TYR A 197 22.80 -6.48 16.81
N GLU A 198 23.26 -6.34 18.06
CA GLU A 198 24.65 -6.04 18.36
C GLU A 198 25.62 -7.10 17.79
N LEU A 199 25.31 -8.38 18.00
CA LEU A 199 26.12 -9.48 17.49
C LEU A 199 26.18 -9.51 15.96
N LYS A 200 25.06 -9.23 15.32
CA LYS A 200 24.98 -9.08 13.86
C LYS A 200 25.87 -7.93 13.38
N ASP A 201 25.83 -6.76 14.03
CA ASP A 201 26.68 -5.61 13.68
C ASP A 201 28.19 -5.92 13.87
N GLN A 202 28.52 -6.83 14.82
CA GLN A 202 29.86 -7.35 15.04
C GLN A 202 30.23 -8.53 14.10
N ASN A 203 29.35 -8.90 13.17
CA ASN A 203 29.50 -10.08 12.29
C ASN A 203 29.63 -11.41 13.05
N ARG A 204 29.04 -11.54 14.25
CA ARG A 204 29.02 -12.73 15.10
C ARG A 204 27.73 -13.51 14.90
N LEU A 205 27.41 -13.88 13.66
CA LEU A 205 26.12 -14.44 13.27
C LEU A 205 25.78 -15.75 13.98
N ALA A 206 26.79 -16.63 14.18
CA ALA A 206 26.57 -17.90 14.90
C ALA A 206 26.12 -17.71 16.36
N GLU A 207 26.57 -16.66 17.03
CA GLU A 207 26.12 -16.34 18.38
C GLU A 207 24.74 -15.68 18.38
N ALA A 208 24.49 -14.78 17.43
CA ALA A 208 23.17 -14.22 17.20
C ALA A 208 22.14 -15.33 16.98
N ARG A 209 22.47 -16.31 16.16
CA ARG A 209 21.63 -17.47 15.88
C ARG A 209 21.27 -18.27 17.14
N ARG A 210 22.24 -18.55 18.00
CA ARG A 210 21.98 -19.25 19.28
C ARG A 210 21.00 -18.50 20.17
N LEU A 211 21.02 -17.16 20.14
CA LEU A 211 20.06 -16.37 20.87
C LEU A 211 18.66 -16.43 20.23
N CYS A 212 18.58 -16.49 18.91
CA CYS A 212 17.32 -16.74 18.22
C CYS A 212 16.75 -18.12 18.59
N ASP A 213 17.59 -19.19 18.62
CA ASP A 213 17.20 -20.55 19.02
C ASP A 213 16.69 -20.62 20.47
N LYS A 214 17.17 -19.74 21.33
CA LYS A 214 16.64 -19.57 22.69
C LYS A 214 15.34 -18.81 22.68
N TRP A 215 15.27 -17.71 21.96
CA TRP A 215 14.13 -16.80 21.97
C TRP A 215 12.87 -17.43 21.35
N ILE A 216 13.01 -18.18 20.24
CA ILE A 216 11.86 -18.81 19.58
C ILE A 216 11.10 -19.80 20.49
N LYS A 217 11.81 -20.39 21.47
CA LYS A 217 11.20 -21.30 22.45
C LYS A 217 10.41 -20.59 23.55
N LEU A 218 10.58 -19.27 23.67
CA LEU A 218 9.91 -18.43 24.68
C LEU A 218 8.66 -17.75 24.13
N VAL A 219 8.41 -17.86 22.82
CA VAL A 219 7.27 -17.21 22.16
C VAL A 219 6.27 -18.23 21.66
N GLU A 220 5.01 -17.83 21.63
CA GLU A 220 3.92 -18.66 21.10
C GLU A 220 4.03 -18.73 19.57
N PRO A 221 4.08 -19.95 18.98
CA PRO A 221 4.10 -20.11 17.53
C PRO A 221 2.90 -19.42 16.87
N GLY A 222 3.16 -18.69 15.78
CA GLY A 222 2.11 -17.97 15.04
C GLY A 222 1.73 -16.61 15.60
N SER A 223 2.23 -16.22 16.76
CA SER A 223 2.02 -14.90 17.35
C SER A 223 2.84 -13.81 16.63
N HIS A 224 2.50 -12.54 16.85
CA HIS A 224 3.35 -11.43 16.39
C HIS A 224 4.76 -11.49 16.97
N ASN A 225 4.92 -11.90 18.23
CA ASN A 225 6.25 -12.09 18.82
C ASN A 225 7.05 -13.19 18.10
N TYR A 226 6.39 -14.24 17.62
CA TYR A 226 7.02 -15.26 16.78
C TYR A 226 7.50 -14.66 15.44
N ALA A 227 6.67 -13.81 14.81
CA ALA A 227 7.06 -13.11 13.59
C ALA A 227 8.31 -12.23 13.81
N ILE A 228 8.39 -11.52 14.94
CA ILE A 228 9.58 -10.75 15.32
C ILE A 228 10.81 -11.66 15.42
N VAL A 229 10.72 -12.80 16.10
CA VAL A 229 11.87 -13.73 16.20
C VAL A 229 12.30 -14.22 14.83
N CYS A 230 11.36 -14.57 13.95
CA CYS A 230 11.67 -14.97 12.57
C CYS A 230 12.42 -13.87 11.81
N TYR A 231 12.05 -12.60 12.00
CA TYR A 231 12.81 -11.48 11.44
C TYR A 231 14.27 -11.42 11.93
N TYR A 232 14.49 -11.68 13.21
CA TYR A 232 15.85 -11.74 13.77
C TYR A 232 16.64 -12.97 13.33
N TYR A 233 15.98 -14.09 13.06
CA TYR A 233 16.60 -15.24 12.38
C TYR A 233 17.11 -14.83 10.99
N TRP A 234 16.26 -14.18 10.19
CA TRP A 234 16.70 -13.66 8.89
C TRP A 234 17.95 -12.79 9.00
N LEU A 235 18.01 -11.88 9.97
CA LEU A 235 19.18 -11.01 10.19
C LEU A 235 20.44 -11.79 10.60
N SER A 236 20.32 -13.01 11.10
CA SER A 236 21.41 -13.87 11.60
C SER A 236 21.71 -15.07 10.70
N CYS A 237 21.14 -15.16 9.52
CA CYS A 237 21.42 -16.20 8.54
C CYS A 237 22.52 -15.77 7.57
N ASP A 238 23.43 -16.71 7.28
CA ASP A 238 24.42 -16.58 6.20
C ASP A 238 23.89 -17.16 4.88
N ASP A 239 23.05 -18.20 4.96
CA ASP A 239 22.42 -18.85 3.81
C ASP A 239 21.21 -18.04 3.34
N LEU A 240 21.15 -17.75 2.04
CA LEU A 240 20.11 -16.90 1.46
C LEU A 240 18.75 -17.57 1.45
N ASP A 241 18.67 -18.87 1.22
CA ASP A 241 17.38 -19.58 1.15
C ASP A 241 16.78 -19.76 2.53
N GLU A 242 17.63 -20.07 3.53
CA GLU A 242 17.21 -20.06 4.92
C GLU A 242 16.78 -18.67 5.38
N ALA A 243 17.53 -17.64 5.00
CA ALA A 243 17.20 -16.25 5.29
C ALA A 243 15.81 -15.87 4.72
N LYS A 244 15.56 -16.23 3.46
CA LYS A 244 14.24 -16.00 2.81
C LYS A 244 13.12 -16.75 3.51
N TYR A 245 13.34 -17.97 3.94
CA TYR A 245 12.35 -18.75 4.68
C TYR A 245 11.93 -18.04 5.97
N TRP A 246 12.91 -17.63 6.79
CA TRP A 246 12.61 -16.94 8.04
C TRP A 246 11.94 -15.58 7.81
N LEU A 247 12.35 -14.86 6.78
CA LEU A 247 11.73 -13.60 6.39
C LEU A 247 10.28 -13.82 5.92
N ALA A 248 10.03 -14.89 5.16
CA ALA A 248 8.69 -15.28 4.72
C ALA A 248 7.79 -15.68 5.89
N GLN A 249 8.33 -16.45 6.86
CA GLN A 249 7.60 -16.78 8.09
C GLN A 249 7.23 -15.51 8.88
N SER A 250 8.16 -14.58 9.03
CA SER A 250 7.88 -13.30 9.67
C SER A 250 6.77 -12.54 8.95
N ALA A 251 6.87 -12.39 7.63
CA ALA A 251 5.87 -11.70 6.83
C ALA A 251 4.48 -12.36 6.93
N LEU A 252 4.41 -13.68 6.85
CA LEU A 252 3.18 -14.45 6.96
C LEU A 252 2.44 -14.16 8.27
N TYR A 253 3.16 -14.23 9.39
CA TYR A 253 2.55 -14.04 10.69
C TYR A 253 2.26 -12.58 11.01
N ASP A 254 3.03 -11.63 10.47
CA ASP A 254 2.68 -10.22 10.56
C ASP A 254 1.35 -9.92 9.85
N VAL A 255 1.13 -10.47 8.65
CA VAL A 255 -0.14 -10.32 7.94
C VAL A 255 -1.29 -10.95 8.73
N ARG A 256 -1.12 -12.19 9.23
CA ARG A 256 -2.15 -12.90 10.01
C ARG A 256 -2.51 -12.23 11.33
N ASN A 257 -1.53 -11.53 11.94
CA ASN A 257 -1.74 -10.78 13.18
C ASN A 257 -2.18 -9.33 12.94
N ALA A 258 -2.55 -8.98 11.71
CA ALA A 258 -2.99 -7.64 11.33
C ALA A 258 -1.98 -6.53 11.69
N VAL A 259 -0.68 -6.83 11.68
CA VAL A 259 0.39 -5.84 11.86
C VAL A 259 0.41 -4.93 10.65
N MET A 260 0.39 -3.62 10.84
CA MET A 260 0.38 -2.66 9.74
C MET A 260 1.80 -2.26 9.30
N ASP A 261 2.78 -2.38 10.17
CA ASP A 261 4.21 -2.19 9.84
C ASP A 261 4.78 -3.48 9.21
N GLN A 262 4.73 -3.56 7.90
CA GLN A 262 5.08 -4.74 7.11
C GLN A 262 6.58 -4.74 6.71
N ALA A 263 7.50 -4.62 7.69
CA ALA A 263 8.93 -4.56 7.42
C ALA A 263 9.47 -5.82 6.73
N SER A 264 9.04 -6.99 7.17
CA SER A 264 9.46 -8.28 6.60
C SER A 264 8.98 -8.45 5.17
N LEU A 265 7.74 -8.07 4.90
CA LEU A 265 7.16 -8.16 3.57
C LEU A 265 7.81 -7.16 2.60
N LEU A 266 8.20 -5.97 3.10
CA LEU A 266 8.98 -5.00 2.34
C LEU A 266 10.31 -5.59 1.86
N SER A 267 11.08 -6.15 2.80
CA SER A 267 12.38 -6.76 2.49
C SER A 267 12.23 -7.97 1.55
N LEU A 268 11.18 -8.76 1.74
CA LEU A 268 10.88 -9.89 0.86
C LEU A 268 10.52 -9.43 -0.56
N ALA A 269 9.78 -8.34 -0.70
CA ALA A 269 9.46 -7.75 -2.00
C ALA A 269 10.72 -7.29 -2.74
N GLU A 270 11.70 -6.71 -2.05
CA GLU A 270 12.99 -6.33 -2.64
C GLU A 270 13.78 -7.55 -3.14
N ILE A 271 13.85 -8.60 -2.32
CA ILE A 271 14.54 -9.84 -2.68
C ILE A 271 13.87 -10.46 -3.93
N LEU A 272 12.55 -10.62 -3.92
CA LEU A 272 11.80 -11.17 -5.05
C LEU A 272 11.94 -10.34 -6.32
N ASN A 273 11.99 -9.01 -6.20
CA ASN A 273 12.28 -8.13 -7.35
C ASN A 273 13.67 -8.40 -7.94
N SER A 274 14.68 -8.61 -7.08
CA SER A 274 16.05 -8.91 -7.52
C SER A 274 16.16 -10.31 -8.17
N GLU A 275 15.32 -11.25 -7.75
CA GLU A 275 15.24 -12.61 -8.30
C GLU A 275 14.36 -12.71 -9.56
N GLY A 276 13.61 -11.65 -9.88
CA GLY A 276 12.77 -11.58 -11.08
C GLY A 276 11.34 -12.10 -10.88
N ASP A 277 10.92 -12.46 -9.65
CA ASP A 277 9.51 -12.72 -9.32
C ASP A 277 8.77 -11.38 -9.14
N LEU A 278 8.53 -10.73 -10.27
CA LEU A 278 7.99 -9.37 -10.31
C LEU A 278 6.52 -9.32 -9.86
N ASP A 279 5.75 -10.38 -10.09
CA ASP A 279 4.33 -10.43 -9.74
C ASP A 279 4.16 -10.42 -8.21
N ARG A 280 4.88 -11.30 -7.49
CA ARG A 280 4.84 -11.31 -6.03
C ARG A 280 5.48 -10.08 -5.43
N SER A 281 6.63 -9.66 -5.96
CA SER A 281 7.28 -8.43 -5.52
C SER A 281 6.33 -7.24 -5.58
N TYR A 282 5.60 -7.10 -6.69
CA TYR A 282 4.62 -6.03 -6.85
C TYR A 282 3.41 -6.17 -5.90
N LYS A 283 2.85 -7.39 -5.78
CA LYS A 283 1.75 -7.68 -4.83
C LYS A 283 2.16 -7.31 -3.40
N TYR A 284 3.35 -7.72 -2.97
CA TYR A 284 3.84 -7.54 -1.60
C TYR A 284 4.15 -6.09 -1.28
N ILE A 285 4.82 -5.37 -2.19
CA ILE A 285 5.10 -3.95 -1.96
C ILE A 285 3.82 -3.11 -1.95
N ARG A 286 2.84 -3.43 -2.77
CA ARG A 286 1.53 -2.77 -2.78
C ARG A 286 0.79 -2.98 -1.47
N PHE A 287 0.73 -4.20 -0.99
CA PHE A 287 0.11 -4.51 0.30
C PHE A 287 0.83 -3.79 1.45
N THR A 288 2.17 -3.80 1.44
CA THR A 288 2.99 -3.07 2.41
C THR A 288 2.67 -1.57 2.40
N TRP A 289 2.58 -0.96 1.21
CA TRP A 289 2.23 0.45 1.06
C TRP A 289 0.85 0.76 1.62
N ASP A 290 -0.16 -0.05 1.26
CA ASP A 290 -1.54 0.16 1.70
C ASP A 290 -1.67 -0.01 3.23
N SER A 291 -0.97 -0.98 3.81
CA SER A 291 -0.93 -1.20 5.26
C SER A 291 -0.29 -0.03 6.01
N ASN A 292 0.85 0.45 5.51
CA ASN A 292 1.54 1.61 6.11
C ASN A 292 0.74 2.92 6.03
N ASN A 293 0.00 3.11 4.96
CA ASN A 293 -0.90 4.27 4.85
C ASN A 293 -2.03 4.23 5.89
N ARG A 294 -2.52 3.03 6.24
CA ARG A 294 -3.49 2.86 7.34
C ARG A 294 -2.87 3.10 8.70
N PHE A 295 -1.62 2.74 8.89
CA PHE A 295 -0.86 2.99 10.12
C PHE A 295 -0.56 4.47 10.33
N ASN A 296 -0.62 5.29 9.28
CA ASN A 296 -0.35 6.73 9.29
C ASN A 296 1.10 7.07 9.70
N THR A 297 2.07 6.35 9.13
CA THR A 297 3.49 6.63 9.34
C THR A 297 4.08 7.42 8.18
N ARG A 298 4.69 8.59 8.47
CA ARG A 298 5.38 9.40 7.46
C ARG A 298 6.72 8.79 7.07
N MET A 299 7.39 8.17 8.01
CA MET A 299 8.74 7.64 7.83
C MET A 299 8.75 6.39 6.94
N ARG A 300 7.83 5.46 7.15
CA ARG A 300 7.74 4.27 6.31
C ARG A 300 7.38 4.60 4.87
N SER A 301 6.55 5.62 4.64
CA SER A 301 6.25 6.08 3.29
C SER A 301 7.50 6.56 2.56
N TRP A 302 8.43 7.22 3.26
CA TRP A 302 9.71 7.65 2.68
C TRP A 302 10.64 6.48 2.36
N GLN A 303 10.68 5.45 3.20
CA GLN A 303 11.46 4.22 2.94
C GLN A 303 10.87 3.40 1.80
N ILE A 304 9.55 3.22 1.79
CA ILE A 304 8.84 2.37 0.83
C ILE A 304 8.81 3.01 -0.56
N THR A 305 8.68 4.34 -0.67
CA THR A 305 8.51 5.02 -1.97
C THR A 305 9.64 4.75 -2.96
N PRO A 306 10.93 4.81 -2.61
CA PRO A 306 12.00 4.46 -3.54
C PRO A 306 11.93 3.01 -4.01
N ILE A 307 11.63 2.09 -3.10
CA ILE A 307 11.51 0.65 -3.37
C ILE A 307 10.30 0.40 -4.27
N LEU A 308 9.16 0.97 -3.92
CA LEU A 308 7.93 0.92 -4.71
C LEU A 308 8.18 1.44 -6.13
N ASN A 309 8.90 2.56 -6.28
CA ASN A 309 9.25 3.11 -7.59
C ASN A 309 10.10 2.14 -8.42
N VAL A 310 11.09 1.51 -7.80
CA VAL A 310 11.97 0.53 -8.47
C VAL A 310 11.16 -0.69 -8.91
N ILE A 311 10.37 -1.27 -8.01
CA ILE A 311 9.55 -2.45 -8.28
C ILE A 311 8.48 -2.12 -9.35
N GLU A 312 7.79 -0.99 -9.22
CA GLU A 312 6.82 -0.53 -10.19
C GLU A 312 7.46 -0.36 -11.59
N ASN A 313 8.61 0.30 -11.65
CA ASN A 313 9.33 0.46 -12.91
C ASN A 313 9.77 -0.87 -13.54
N ASN A 314 10.22 -1.82 -12.72
CA ASN A 314 10.60 -3.15 -13.20
C ASN A 314 9.39 -3.92 -13.71
N TYR A 315 8.29 -3.88 -12.96
CA TYR A 315 7.02 -4.48 -13.34
C TYR A 315 6.49 -3.88 -14.66
N GLN A 316 6.47 -2.56 -14.78
CA GLN A 316 6.03 -1.87 -15.99
C GLN A 316 6.93 -2.18 -17.19
N LYS A 317 8.26 -2.24 -16.98
CA LYS A 317 9.20 -2.67 -18.04
C LYS A 317 8.94 -4.11 -18.50
N ALA A 318 8.71 -5.03 -17.57
CA ALA A 318 8.38 -6.42 -17.88
C ALA A 318 7.07 -6.50 -18.65
N MET A 319 6.03 -5.79 -18.20
CA MET A 319 4.73 -5.72 -18.90
C MET A 319 4.87 -5.12 -20.30
N ALA A 320 5.64 -4.03 -20.45
CA ALA A 320 5.91 -3.43 -21.74
C ALA A 320 6.71 -4.37 -22.66
N HIS A 321 7.68 -5.11 -22.10
CA HIS A 321 8.44 -6.13 -22.84
C HIS A 321 7.53 -7.27 -23.31
N ASN A 322 6.70 -7.80 -22.43
CA ASN A 322 5.73 -8.83 -22.75
C ASN A 322 4.74 -8.36 -23.83
N THR A 323 4.24 -7.15 -23.68
CA THR A 323 3.35 -6.53 -24.68
C THR A 323 4.06 -6.40 -26.03
N ARG A 324 5.32 -5.94 -26.03
CA ARG A 324 6.11 -5.86 -27.27
C ARG A 324 6.37 -7.23 -27.89
N ASN A 325 6.66 -8.23 -27.07
CA ASN A 325 6.85 -9.61 -27.56
C ASN A 325 5.55 -10.18 -28.15
N LEU A 326 4.41 -9.89 -27.53
CA LEU A 326 3.08 -10.24 -28.07
C LEU A 326 2.85 -9.56 -29.43
N TRP A 327 3.13 -8.26 -29.53
CA TRP A 327 3.02 -7.55 -30.80
C TRP A 327 3.96 -8.09 -31.88
N THR A 328 5.22 -8.39 -31.52
CA THR A 328 6.18 -9.00 -32.47
C THR A 328 5.72 -10.37 -32.91
N SER A 329 5.16 -11.18 -32.00
CA SER A 329 4.59 -12.49 -32.33
C SER A 329 3.36 -12.36 -33.23
N ILE A 330 2.47 -11.41 -32.96
CA ILE A 330 1.30 -11.12 -33.80
C ILE A 330 1.73 -10.69 -35.20
N ILE A 331 2.73 -9.80 -35.28
CA ILE A 331 3.29 -9.36 -36.56
C ILE A 331 3.91 -10.55 -37.33
N LEU A 332 4.70 -11.38 -36.61
CA LEU A 332 5.33 -12.56 -37.22
C LEU A 332 4.27 -13.54 -37.77
N VAL A 333 3.24 -13.85 -36.98
CA VAL A 333 2.13 -14.70 -37.38
C VAL A 333 1.35 -14.08 -38.55
N SER A 334 1.14 -12.76 -38.51
CA SER A 334 0.47 -12.03 -39.59
C SER A 334 1.27 -12.07 -40.88
N VAL A 335 2.59 -11.90 -40.81
CA VAL A 335 3.50 -12.02 -41.96
C VAL A 335 3.49 -13.47 -42.50
N LEU A 336 3.53 -14.45 -41.59
CA LEU A 336 3.47 -15.87 -41.99
C LEU A 336 2.14 -16.22 -42.68
N ALA A 337 1.03 -15.70 -42.13
CA ALA A 337 -0.30 -15.85 -42.73
C ALA A 337 -0.40 -15.20 -44.14
N LEU A 338 0.20 -13.98 -44.26
CA LEU A 338 0.29 -13.31 -45.55
C LEU A 338 1.16 -14.06 -46.56
N LEU A 339 2.29 -14.62 -46.11
CA LEU A 339 3.14 -15.47 -46.95
C LEU A 339 2.42 -16.75 -47.38
N LEU A 340 1.69 -17.40 -46.47
CA LEU A 340 0.85 -18.56 -46.76
C LEU A 340 -0.27 -18.21 -47.76
N LEU A 341 -0.91 -17.06 -47.56
CA LEU A 341 -1.90 -16.55 -48.52
C LEU A 341 -1.26 -16.24 -49.87
N GLY A 342 -0.05 -15.70 -49.88
CA GLY A 342 0.74 -15.47 -51.09
C GLY A 342 1.08 -16.80 -51.82
N VAL A 343 1.53 -17.81 -51.08
CA VAL A 343 1.80 -19.14 -51.63
C VAL A 343 0.51 -19.81 -52.09
N LEU A 344 -0.57 -19.73 -51.33
CA LEU A 344 -1.89 -20.26 -51.74
C LEU A 344 -2.42 -19.53 -52.97
N PHE A 345 -2.24 -18.22 -53.02
CA PHE A 345 -2.59 -17.43 -54.20
C PHE A 345 -1.76 -17.81 -55.44
N PHE A 346 -0.44 -18.01 -55.25
CA PHE A 346 0.46 -18.45 -56.33
C PHE A 346 0.12 -19.86 -56.81
N LEU A 347 -0.11 -20.80 -55.88
CA LEU A 347 -0.54 -22.15 -56.22
C LEU A 347 -1.93 -22.18 -56.87
N HIS A 348 -2.84 -21.33 -56.36
CA HIS A 348 -4.17 -21.21 -56.96
C HIS A 348 -4.10 -20.61 -58.38
N ARG A 349 -3.24 -19.60 -58.58
CA ARG A 349 -3.00 -19.01 -59.91
C ARG A 349 -2.40 -20.03 -60.87
N ARG A 350 -1.48 -20.87 -60.41
CA ARG A 350 -0.85 -21.92 -61.23
C ARG A 350 -1.81 -23.07 -61.52
N ASN A 351 -2.65 -23.46 -60.58
CA ASN A 351 -3.72 -24.43 -60.82
C ASN A 351 -4.76 -23.89 -61.81
N ARG A 352 -5.14 -22.62 -61.70
CA ARG A 352 -5.99 -21.98 -62.69
C ARG A 352 -5.37 -22.00 -64.11
N GLN A 353 -4.05 -21.76 -64.20
CA GLN A 353 -3.34 -21.86 -65.50
C GLN A 353 -3.27 -23.29 -66.03
N LEU A 354 -3.11 -24.25 -65.12
CA LEU A 354 -3.13 -25.69 -65.47
C LEU A 354 -4.53 -26.16 -65.82
N ASP A 355 -5.56 -25.72 -65.11
CA ASP A 355 -6.96 -26.09 -65.38
C ASP A 355 -7.50 -25.39 -66.65
N ALA A 356 -7.06 -24.12 -66.88
CA ALA A 356 -7.36 -23.42 -68.13
C ALA A 356 -6.74 -24.16 -69.34
N ALA A 357 -5.62 -24.87 -69.16
CA ALA A 357 -4.98 -25.69 -70.16
C ALA A 357 -5.65 -27.09 -70.34
N ARG A 358 -6.28 -27.56 -69.26
CA ARG A 358 -6.92 -28.92 -69.26
C ARG A 358 -8.43 -28.90 -69.48
N HIS A 359 -9.11 -27.86 -69.11
CA HIS A 359 -10.57 -27.83 -69.12
C HIS A 359 -11.17 -26.76 -70.03
N ALA A 360 -10.54 -26.51 -71.11
CA ALA A 360 -11.06 -25.55 -72.11
C ALA A 360 -12.46 -25.84 -72.60
N LEU A 361 -13.16 -26.81 -72.16
CA LEU A 361 -14.43 -27.12 -72.89
C LEU A 361 -15.66 -27.59 -72.11
N LYS A 362 -15.73 -27.97 -70.87
CA LYS A 362 -17.11 -28.40 -70.47
C LYS A 362 -17.57 -28.36 -69.01
N THR A 363 -16.73 -28.12 -68.00
CA THR A 363 -17.18 -28.26 -66.57
C THR A 363 -16.94 -27.06 -65.69
N SER A 364 -16.54 -25.95 -66.27
CA SER A 364 -16.04 -24.76 -65.51
C SER A 364 -17.08 -23.96 -64.73
N ASN A 365 -18.35 -24.00 -65.04
CA ASN A 365 -19.35 -23.10 -64.42
C ASN A 365 -19.91 -23.61 -63.10
N ASP A 366 -20.02 -24.93 -62.89
CA ASP A 366 -20.62 -25.45 -61.63
C ASP A 366 -19.62 -25.53 -60.49
N GLU A 367 -18.33 -25.83 -60.80
CA GLU A 367 -17.27 -25.81 -59.75
C GLU A 367 -16.90 -24.43 -59.33
N LEU A 368 -16.93 -23.43 -60.22
CA LEU A 368 -16.67 -22.05 -59.91
C LEU A 368 -17.73 -21.46 -58.95
N ALA A 369 -18.97 -21.86 -59.10
CA ALA A 369 -20.07 -21.45 -58.24
C ALA A 369 -19.95 -22.03 -56.82
N LEU A 370 -19.43 -23.26 -56.70
CA LEU A 370 -19.21 -23.92 -55.40
C LEU A 370 -18.04 -23.31 -54.64
N ALA A 371 -16.92 -23.03 -55.31
CA ALA A 371 -15.75 -22.40 -54.72
C ALA A 371 -16.03 -20.98 -54.23
N ASN A 372 -16.84 -20.21 -54.97
CA ASN A 372 -17.24 -18.86 -54.56
C ASN A 372 -18.15 -18.83 -53.33
N ARG A 373 -19.02 -19.84 -53.15
CA ARG A 373 -19.83 -19.94 -51.91
C ARG A 373 -18.99 -20.27 -50.69
N GLN A 374 -17.99 -21.16 -50.83
CA GLN A 374 -17.09 -21.47 -49.69
C GLN A 374 -16.21 -20.28 -49.28
N LEU A 375 -15.71 -19.51 -50.28
CA LEU A 375 -14.94 -18.29 -50.02
C LEU A 375 -15.77 -17.18 -49.35
N ALA A 376 -17.06 -17.06 -49.69
CA ALA A 376 -17.95 -16.10 -49.03
C ALA A 376 -18.16 -16.45 -47.56
N THR A 377 -18.39 -17.74 -47.24
CA THR A 377 -18.57 -18.20 -45.85
C THR A 377 -17.30 -17.99 -45.01
N GLN A 378 -16.12 -18.32 -45.55
CA GLN A 378 -14.85 -18.11 -44.84
C GLN A 378 -14.50 -16.63 -44.66
N LYS A 379 -14.91 -15.77 -45.61
CA LYS A 379 -14.73 -14.33 -45.48
C LYS A 379 -15.59 -13.72 -44.33
N ASP A 380 -16.79 -14.24 -44.18
CA ASP A 380 -17.69 -13.81 -43.13
C ASP A 380 -17.17 -14.26 -41.75
N GLU A 381 -16.69 -15.50 -41.62
CA GLU A 381 -16.06 -16.01 -40.38
C GLU A 381 -14.77 -15.24 -40.03
N LEU A 382 -13.94 -14.90 -41.02
CA LEU A 382 -12.71 -14.15 -40.79
C LEU A 382 -12.98 -12.69 -40.41
N SER A 383 -14.05 -12.11 -40.97
CA SER A 383 -14.50 -10.75 -40.63
C SER A 383 -15.00 -10.66 -39.17
N GLU A 384 -15.75 -11.66 -38.74
CA GLU A 384 -16.28 -11.75 -37.37
C GLU A 384 -15.15 -11.90 -36.35
N LEU A 385 -14.15 -12.76 -36.64
CA LEU A 385 -13.01 -12.97 -35.78
C LEU A 385 -12.10 -11.72 -35.64
N ASN A 386 -11.92 -10.97 -36.73
CA ASN A 386 -11.16 -9.72 -36.71
C ASN A 386 -11.88 -8.60 -35.92
N GLU A 387 -13.19 -8.57 -35.96
CA GLU A 387 -13.99 -7.61 -35.20
C GLU A 387 -13.94 -7.91 -33.70
N GLU A 388 -13.97 -9.20 -33.33
CA GLU A 388 -13.83 -9.63 -31.94
C GLU A 388 -12.43 -9.31 -31.37
N LEU A 389 -11.39 -9.54 -32.15
CA LEU A 389 -9.99 -9.26 -31.78
C LEU A 389 -9.74 -7.75 -31.62
N SER A 390 -10.32 -6.93 -32.50
CA SER A 390 -10.26 -5.46 -32.42
C SER A 390 -10.91 -4.93 -31.16
N THR A 391 -12.05 -5.50 -30.79
CA THR A 391 -12.81 -5.10 -29.59
C THR A 391 -12.04 -5.43 -28.30
N LEU A 392 -11.43 -6.61 -28.24
CA LEU A 392 -10.67 -7.09 -27.09
C LEU A 392 -9.39 -6.25 -26.87
N ASN A 393 -8.69 -5.91 -27.96
CA ASN A 393 -7.50 -5.05 -27.90
C ASN A 393 -7.82 -3.63 -27.44
N SER A 394 -8.95 -3.09 -27.86
CA SER A 394 -9.42 -1.77 -27.41
C SER A 394 -9.67 -1.74 -25.91
N GLN A 395 -10.35 -2.79 -25.38
CA GLN A 395 -10.65 -2.90 -23.95
C GLN A 395 -9.39 -3.03 -23.08
N LEU A 396 -8.40 -3.79 -23.55
CA LEU A 396 -7.13 -4.00 -22.85
C LEU A 396 -6.29 -2.72 -22.76
N SER A 397 -6.21 -1.99 -23.86
CA SER A 397 -5.47 -0.72 -23.95
C SER A 397 -6.04 0.34 -23.00
N GLU A 398 -7.36 0.38 -22.89
CA GLU A 398 -8.07 1.33 -22.04
C GLU A 398 -7.84 1.09 -20.55
N THR A 399 -7.92 -0.19 -20.15
CA THR A 399 -7.71 -0.57 -18.74
C THR A 399 -6.29 -0.23 -18.25
N ASN A 400 -5.29 -0.46 -19.13
CA ASN A 400 -3.90 -0.14 -18.79
C ASN A 400 -3.65 1.36 -18.66
N ARG A 401 -4.23 2.20 -19.50
CA ARG A 401 -4.07 3.66 -19.44
C ARG A 401 -4.59 4.26 -18.13
N VAL A 402 -5.77 3.82 -17.71
CA VAL A 402 -6.35 4.29 -16.44
C VAL A 402 -5.46 3.92 -15.26
N LYS A 403 -4.92 2.71 -15.26
CA LYS A 403 -4.02 2.22 -14.21
C LYS A 403 -2.73 3.04 -14.13
N GLU A 404 -2.12 3.37 -15.27
CA GLU A 404 -0.90 4.18 -15.35
C GLU A 404 -1.12 5.62 -14.85
N GLU A 405 -2.24 6.23 -15.17
CA GLU A 405 -2.57 7.58 -14.70
C GLU A 405 -2.72 7.64 -13.18
N TYR A 406 -3.39 6.64 -12.57
CA TYR A 406 -3.53 6.55 -11.12
C TYR A 406 -2.18 6.40 -10.42
N ILE A 407 -1.32 5.54 -10.95
CA ILE A 407 0.02 5.30 -10.40
C ILE A 407 0.88 6.56 -10.48
N GLY A 408 0.88 7.25 -11.62
CA GLY A 408 1.65 8.47 -11.80
C GLY A 408 1.28 9.58 -10.82
N ARG A 409 0.00 9.80 -10.59
CA ARG A 409 -0.49 10.80 -9.63
C ARG A 409 -0.18 10.43 -8.18
N PHE A 410 -0.30 9.15 -7.85
CA PHE A 410 0.03 8.66 -6.53
C PHE A 410 1.53 8.85 -6.21
N MET A 411 2.41 8.54 -7.17
CA MET A 411 3.85 8.73 -7.05
C MET A 411 4.25 10.19 -6.88
N SER A 412 3.58 11.10 -7.59
CA SER A 412 3.80 12.53 -7.44
C SER A 412 3.46 13.02 -6.03
N LEU A 413 2.35 12.55 -5.47
CA LEU A 413 1.96 12.87 -4.08
C LEU A 413 2.98 12.34 -3.06
N CYS A 414 3.45 11.11 -3.25
CA CYS A 414 4.47 10.53 -2.37
C CYS A 414 5.78 11.34 -2.40
N SER A 415 6.22 11.77 -3.59
CA SER A 415 7.43 12.60 -3.73
C SER A 415 7.30 13.92 -2.97
N GLN A 416 6.16 14.59 -3.08
CA GLN A 416 5.91 15.86 -2.37
C GLN A 416 5.97 15.67 -0.84
N TYR A 417 5.47 14.53 -0.32
CA TYR A 417 5.57 14.27 1.12
C TYR A 417 7.01 14.02 1.59
N ILE A 418 7.85 13.42 0.74
CA ILE A 418 9.28 13.22 1.03
C ILE A 418 10.01 14.56 1.11
N ASP A 419 9.77 15.44 0.15
CA ASP A 419 10.38 16.78 0.12
C ASP A 419 10.02 17.58 1.39
N LYS A 420 8.76 17.51 1.81
CA LYS A 420 8.29 18.16 3.04
C LYS A 420 8.97 17.60 4.30
N LEU A 421 9.15 16.29 4.38
CA LEU A 421 9.87 15.67 5.51
C LEU A 421 11.33 16.16 5.58
N ASP A 422 11.99 16.33 4.43
CA ASP A 422 13.33 16.88 4.38
C ASP A 422 13.38 18.35 4.82
N ASP A 423 12.38 19.14 4.43
CA ASP A 423 12.27 20.54 4.85
C ASP A 423 12.00 20.66 6.35
N TYR A 424 11.17 19.80 6.94
CA TYR A 424 11.01 19.72 8.39
C TYR A 424 12.31 19.35 9.09
N ARG A 425 13.03 18.39 8.57
CA ARG A 425 14.35 18.00 9.08
C ARG A 425 15.33 19.18 9.06
N LYS A 426 15.41 19.91 7.95
CA LYS A 426 16.26 21.09 7.80
C LYS A 426 15.88 22.20 8.79
N MET A 427 14.59 22.46 8.95
CA MET A 427 14.08 23.46 9.88
C MET A 427 14.46 23.13 11.32
N VAL A 428 14.25 21.88 11.74
CA VAL A 428 14.62 21.38 13.06
C VAL A 428 16.13 21.53 13.30
N ASN A 429 16.95 21.06 12.36
CA ASN A 429 18.40 21.16 12.45
C ASN A 429 18.89 22.62 12.52
N LYS A 430 18.25 23.53 11.76
CA LYS A 430 18.56 24.97 11.79
C LYS A 430 18.28 25.56 13.17
N LYS A 431 17.11 25.26 13.75
CA LYS A 431 16.72 25.75 15.08
C LYS A 431 17.55 25.14 16.20
N MET A 432 17.94 23.87 16.08
CA MET A 432 18.88 23.24 17.00
C MET A 432 20.28 23.87 16.94
N LYS A 433 20.81 24.14 15.74
CA LYS A 433 22.10 24.84 15.57
C LYS A 433 22.10 26.23 16.17
N ASN A 434 20.99 26.95 16.02
CA ASN A 434 20.84 28.29 16.54
C ASN A 434 20.57 28.36 18.07
N LYS A 435 20.49 27.19 18.73
CA LYS A 435 20.12 27.08 20.17
C LYS A 435 18.72 27.65 20.50
N GLU A 436 17.83 27.71 19.51
CA GLU A 436 16.45 28.20 19.63
C GLU A 436 15.53 27.07 20.17
N LEU A 437 15.94 26.48 21.33
CA LEU A 437 15.26 25.31 21.91
C LEU A 437 13.85 25.62 22.40
N ASP A 438 13.65 26.86 22.93
CA ASP A 438 12.33 27.29 23.39
C ASP A 438 11.34 27.44 22.24
N GLU A 439 11.82 27.87 21.09
CA GLU A 439 11.00 28.03 19.89
C GLU A 439 10.71 26.66 19.25
N LEU A 440 11.67 25.76 19.28
CA LEU A 440 11.46 24.37 18.87
C LEU A 440 10.43 23.67 19.75
N PHE A 441 10.47 23.91 21.06
CA PHE A 441 9.50 23.40 22.02
C PHE A 441 8.09 24.00 21.82
N ARG A 442 7.99 25.28 21.46
CA ARG A 442 6.72 25.92 21.09
C ARG A 442 6.14 25.29 19.81
N LEU A 443 6.98 25.11 18.79
CA LEU A 443 6.59 24.48 17.53
C LEU A 443 6.10 23.03 17.72
N SER A 444 6.74 22.26 18.59
CA SER A 444 6.33 20.87 18.89
C SER A 444 5.00 20.77 19.64
N LYS A 445 4.62 21.81 20.40
CA LYS A 445 3.33 21.92 21.10
C LYS A 445 2.22 22.57 20.25
N SER A 446 2.59 23.28 19.21
CA SER A 446 1.64 23.98 18.34
C SER A 446 0.95 22.98 17.41
N THR A 447 -0.36 23.07 17.31
CA THR A 447 -1.15 22.36 16.30
C THR A 447 -1.03 23.00 14.92
N GLU A 448 -0.44 24.19 14.82
CA GLU A 448 -0.40 25.04 13.64
C GLU A 448 0.28 24.35 12.45
N LEU A 449 1.36 23.59 12.73
CA LEU A 449 2.05 22.82 11.70
C LEU A 449 1.16 21.71 11.15
N LYS A 450 0.46 21.00 12.01
CA LYS A 450 -0.49 19.95 11.64
C LYS A 450 -1.66 20.51 10.85
N GLU A 451 -2.19 21.65 11.28
CA GLU A 451 -3.30 22.32 10.60
C GLU A 451 -2.88 22.79 9.21
N LYS A 452 -1.66 23.32 9.07
CA LYS A 452 -1.10 23.69 7.79
C LYS A 452 -0.94 22.49 6.86
N GLU A 453 -0.37 21.38 7.34
CA GLU A 453 -0.18 20.18 6.53
C GLU A 453 -1.51 19.54 6.11
N LEU A 454 -2.50 19.57 6.99
CA LEU A 454 -3.85 19.09 6.69
C LEU A 454 -4.51 19.95 5.61
N GLU A 455 -4.31 21.26 5.67
CA GLU A 455 -4.82 22.20 4.67
C GLU A 455 -4.18 21.96 3.30
N GLU A 456 -2.86 21.70 3.25
CA GLU A 456 -2.18 21.35 2.01
C GLU A 456 -2.61 19.98 1.46
N LEU A 457 -2.86 18.99 2.33
CA LEU A 457 -3.45 17.72 1.92
C LEU A 457 -4.80 17.93 1.23
N TYR A 458 -5.64 18.79 1.81
CA TYR A 458 -6.94 19.10 1.21
C TYR A 458 -6.79 19.82 -0.12
N GLN A 459 -5.85 20.77 -0.24
CA GLN A 459 -5.59 21.46 -1.51
C GLN A 459 -5.14 20.49 -2.61
N ASN A 460 -4.24 19.58 -2.27
CA ASN A 460 -3.76 18.56 -3.21
C ASN A 460 -4.91 17.63 -3.64
N PHE A 461 -5.71 17.17 -2.68
CA PHE A 461 -6.89 16.36 -2.98
C PHE A 461 -7.88 17.11 -3.89
N ASP A 462 -8.22 18.34 -3.53
CA ASP A 462 -9.17 19.17 -4.27
C ASP A 462 -8.70 19.40 -5.71
N SER A 463 -7.42 19.76 -5.87
CA SER A 463 -6.80 19.97 -7.18
C SER A 463 -6.84 18.71 -8.05
N VAL A 464 -6.45 17.58 -7.51
CA VAL A 464 -6.45 16.30 -8.24
C VAL A 464 -7.89 15.89 -8.58
N PHE A 465 -8.81 16.02 -7.63
CA PHE A 465 -10.19 15.64 -7.83
C PHE A 465 -10.88 16.52 -8.87
N LEU A 466 -10.72 17.84 -8.77
CA LEU A 466 -11.33 18.79 -9.73
C LEU A 466 -10.71 18.68 -11.13
N HIS A 467 -9.45 18.28 -11.22
CA HIS A 467 -8.85 17.96 -12.51
C HIS A 467 -9.47 16.70 -13.13
N LEU A 468 -9.78 15.69 -12.32
CA LEU A 468 -10.46 14.46 -12.78
C LEU A 468 -11.95 14.69 -13.11
N PHE A 469 -12.60 15.55 -12.34
CA PHE A 469 -14.03 15.83 -12.44
C PHE A 469 -14.30 17.34 -12.46
N PRO A 470 -13.95 18.05 -13.57
CA PRO A 470 -14.05 19.52 -13.62
C PRO A 470 -15.47 20.07 -13.39
N SER A 471 -16.49 19.34 -13.81
CA SER A 471 -17.89 19.75 -13.64
C SER A 471 -18.51 19.36 -12.30
N PHE A 472 -17.79 18.59 -11.47
CA PHE A 472 -18.38 17.94 -10.30
C PHE A 472 -19.12 18.89 -9.36
N VAL A 473 -18.56 20.07 -9.07
CA VAL A 473 -19.16 21.05 -8.15
C VAL A 473 -20.49 21.57 -8.70
N ASN A 474 -20.54 21.84 -9.99
CA ASN A 474 -21.75 22.32 -10.66
C ASN A 474 -22.81 21.20 -10.71
N ASP A 475 -22.39 20.02 -11.11
CA ASP A 475 -23.26 18.85 -11.22
C ASP A 475 -23.78 18.41 -9.84
N PHE A 476 -22.96 18.51 -8.80
CA PHE A 476 -23.34 18.24 -7.42
C PHE A 476 -24.39 19.24 -6.92
N ASN A 477 -24.16 20.53 -7.16
CA ASN A 477 -25.11 21.58 -6.78
C ASN A 477 -26.41 21.50 -7.57
N ALA A 478 -26.39 20.99 -8.79
CA ALA A 478 -27.58 20.72 -9.56
C ALA A 478 -28.49 19.61 -8.94
N LEU A 479 -27.96 18.81 -8.02
CA LEU A 479 -28.74 17.83 -7.26
C LEU A 479 -29.38 18.40 -5.98
N LEU A 480 -29.09 19.67 -5.62
CA LEU A 480 -29.51 20.31 -4.37
C LEU A 480 -30.49 21.45 -4.63
N GLN A 481 -31.35 21.68 -3.64
CA GLN A 481 -32.27 22.85 -3.63
C GLN A 481 -31.46 24.15 -3.59
N PRO A 482 -31.91 25.23 -4.21
CA PRO A 482 -31.16 26.49 -4.32
C PRO A 482 -30.65 27.03 -2.97
N GLU A 483 -31.41 26.85 -1.89
CA GLU A 483 -31.06 27.32 -0.55
C GLU A 483 -30.04 26.45 0.14
N THR A 484 -29.80 25.23 -0.33
CA THR A 484 -28.89 24.26 0.26
C THR A 484 -27.64 24.01 -0.58
N GLN A 485 -27.49 24.72 -1.70
CA GLN A 485 -26.32 24.62 -2.55
C GLN A 485 -25.07 25.05 -1.80
N VAL A 486 -24.01 24.32 -2.01
CA VAL A 486 -22.71 24.54 -1.38
C VAL A 486 -21.74 25.11 -2.41
N ARG A 487 -21.38 26.40 -2.25
CA ARG A 487 -20.44 27.05 -3.16
C ARG A 487 -19.07 27.22 -2.49
N PRO A 488 -18.02 26.72 -3.11
CA PRO A 488 -16.66 27.00 -2.63
C PRO A 488 -16.38 28.51 -2.64
N LYS A 489 -15.59 28.98 -1.68
CA LYS A 489 -15.16 30.39 -1.62
C LYS A 489 -14.07 30.71 -2.64
N GLU A 490 -13.32 29.72 -3.08
CA GLU A 490 -12.23 29.81 -4.05
C GLU A 490 -12.46 28.80 -5.19
N GLU A 491 -12.10 29.14 -6.40
CA GLU A 491 -12.44 28.40 -7.63
C GLU A 491 -11.88 26.97 -7.69
N ASN A 492 -10.78 26.71 -6.96
CA ASN A 492 -10.10 25.40 -6.93
C ASN A 492 -10.13 24.73 -5.54
N ARG A 493 -11.02 25.13 -4.66
CA ARG A 493 -11.15 24.55 -3.32
C ARG A 493 -12.52 23.96 -3.09
N LEU A 494 -12.57 22.74 -2.60
CA LEU A 494 -13.83 22.11 -2.17
C LEU A 494 -14.13 22.49 -0.72
N THR A 495 -15.41 22.68 -0.40
CA THR A 495 -15.82 22.74 1.01
C THR A 495 -15.77 21.34 1.61
N THR A 496 -15.80 21.26 2.94
CA THR A 496 -15.82 19.95 3.64
C THR A 496 -16.99 19.08 3.18
N GLU A 497 -18.15 19.68 2.94
CA GLU A 497 -19.33 19.00 2.43
C GLU A 497 -19.07 18.38 1.05
N ILE A 498 -18.59 19.19 0.13
CA ILE A 498 -18.34 18.73 -1.24
C ILE A 498 -17.23 17.67 -1.25
N ARG A 499 -16.20 17.84 -0.40
CA ARG A 499 -15.08 16.88 -0.27
C ARG A 499 -15.55 15.51 0.25
N ILE A 500 -16.52 15.49 1.16
CA ILE A 500 -17.16 14.23 1.60
C ILE A 500 -17.81 13.52 0.41
N PHE A 501 -18.57 14.24 -0.40
CA PHE A 501 -19.24 13.63 -1.56
C PHE A 501 -18.31 13.38 -2.74
N ALA A 502 -17.18 14.08 -2.82
CA ALA A 502 -16.08 13.76 -3.73
C ALA A 502 -15.45 12.39 -3.39
N LEU A 503 -15.24 12.11 -2.10
CA LEU A 503 -14.77 10.81 -1.62
C LEU A 503 -15.78 9.69 -1.92
N ILE A 504 -17.07 9.96 -1.73
CA ILE A 504 -18.14 9.02 -2.12
C ILE A 504 -18.15 8.78 -3.63
N ARG A 505 -17.89 9.80 -4.44
CA ARG A 505 -17.75 9.69 -5.89
C ARG A 505 -16.57 8.79 -6.29
N LEU A 506 -15.47 8.83 -5.53
CA LEU A 506 -14.30 7.96 -5.70
C LEU A 506 -14.50 6.54 -5.14
N GLY A 507 -15.69 6.23 -4.57
CA GLY A 507 -16.01 4.91 -4.03
C GLY A 507 -15.70 4.75 -2.54
N ILE A 508 -15.28 5.81 -1.85
CA ILE A 508 -15.06 5.79 -0.40
C ILE A 508 -16.38 6.20 0.27
N GLU A 509 -17.22 5.21 0.60
CA GLU A 509 -18.59 5.44 1.09
C GLU A 509 -18.70 5.38 2.61
N ASP A 510 -17.78 4.66 3.23
CA ASP A 510 -17.76 4.46 4.66
C ASP A 510 -17.46 5.76 5.41
N SER A 511 -18.37 6.15 6.31
CA SER A 511 -18.23 7.40 7.05
C SER A 511 -17.02 7.41 7.98
N SER A 512 -16.55 6.25 8.44
CA SER A 512 -15.36 6.15 9.28
C SER A 512 -14.10 6.43 8.46
N LYS A 513 -14.01 5.87 7.26
CA LYS A 513 -12.91 6.13 6.32
C LYS A 513 -12.89 7.59 5.86
N ILE A 514 -14.06 8.17 5.61
CA ILE A 514 -14.18 9.59 5.26
C ILE A 514 -13.75 10.48 6.43
N ALA A 515 -14.14 10.11 7.66
CA ALA A 515 -13.77 10.82 8.88
C ALA A 515 -12.25 10.77 9.12
N GLU A 516 -11.65 9.60 8.90
CA GLU A 516 -10.20 9.40 8.99
C GLU A 516 -9.45 10.26 7.97
N PHE A 517 -9.85 10.23 6.71
CA PHE A 517 -9.22 11.03 5.65
C PHE A 517 -9.35 12.53 5.89
N LEU A 518 -10.50 12.98 6.37
CA LEU A 518 -10.78 14.40 6.61
C LEU A 518 -10.45 14.84 8.05
N HIS A 519 -9.88 13.96 8.88
CA HIS A 519 -9.55 14.24 10.29
C HIS A 519 -10.69 14.84 11.11
N TYR A 520 -11.92 14.40 10.84
CA TYR A 520 -13.12 14.76 11.59
C TYR A 520 -13.63 13.57 12.42
N SER A 521 -14.52 13.86 13.37
CA SER A 521 -15.24 12.78 14.05
C SER A 521 -16.24 12.12 13.08
N VAL A 522 -16.48 10.83 13.27
CA VAL A 522 -17.45 10.08 12.45
C VAL A 522 -18.85 10.72 12.54
N ASN A 523 -19.22 11.20 13.74
CA ASN A 523 -20.46 11.95 13.94
C ASN A 523 -20.52 13.24 13.12
N THR A 524 -19.41 13.93 12.99
CA THR A 524 -19.32 15.14 12.16
C THR A 524 -19.62 14.80 10.70
N ILE A 525 -19.06 13.72 10.18
CA ILE A 525 -19.31 13.27 8.81
C ILE A 525 -20.78 12.88 8.61
N TYR A 526 -21.36 12.14 9.56
CA TYR A 526 -22.78 11.81 9.50
C TYR A 526 -23.67 13.06 9.45
N ASN A 527 -23.35 14.08 10.26
CA ASN A 527 -24.11 15.34 10.28
C ASN A 527 -24.01 16.08 8.95
N TYR A 528 -22.83 16.17 8.36
CA TYR A 528 -22.64 16.77 7.04
C TYR A 528 -23.41 16.00 5.96
N ARG A 529 -23.29 14.67 5.93
CA ARG A 529 -24.02 13.84 4.96
C ARG A 529 -25.52 13.99 5.11
N ALA A 530 -26.02 13.92 6.35
CA ALA A 530 -27.45 14.09 6.62
C ALA A 530 -27.96 15.46 6.20
N ARG A 531 -27.21 16.52 6.51
CA ARG A 531 -27.58 17.90 6.15
C ARG A 531 -27.68 18.07 4.63
N ILE A 532 -26.69 17.62 3.90
CA ILE A 532 -26.69 17.73 2.43
C ILE A 532 -27.79 16.87 1.81
N LYS A 533 -27.97 15.63 2.27
CA LYS A 533 -29.05 14.76 1.78
C LYS A 533 -30.44 15.30 2.06
N ASN A 534 -30.64 16.06 3.12
CA ASN A 534 -31.89 16.72 3.42
C ASN A 534 -32.19 17.89 2.45
N GLY A 535 -31.17 18.46 1.83
CA GLY A 535 -31.28 19.49 0.81
C GLY A 535 -31.35 18.95 -0.63
N ALA A 536 -31.49 17.66 -0.83
CA ALA A 536 -31.61 17.07 -2.17
C ALA A 536 -32.92 17.53 -2.87
N LEU A 537 -32.81 17.78 -4.18
CA LEU A 537 -33.98 18.14 -5.02
C LEU A 537 -35.00 17.01 -5.13
N ASP A 538 -34.47 15.75 -5.13
CA ASP A 538 -35.29 14.55 -5.27
C ASP A 538 -35.15 13.66 -4.02
N ASN A 539 -35.43 12.35 -4.17
CA ASN A 539 -35.40 11.38 -3.08
C ASN A 539 -34.05 11.34 -2.37
N ARG A 540 -34.06 11.64 -1.07
CA ARG A 540 -32.91 11.63 -0.15
C ARG A 540 -32.10 10.33 -0.18
N GLU A 541 -32.73 9.16 -0.34
CA GLU A 541 -32.06 7.85 -0.32
C GLU A 541 -31.25 7.60 -1.59
N SER A 542 -31.68 8.16 -2.72
CA SER A 542 -30.96 8.00 -3.99
C SER A 542 -29.83 9.01 -4.20
N PHE A 543 -29.72 10.04 -3.36
CA PHE A 543 -28.79 11.15 -3.54
C PHE A 543 -27.33 10.71 -3.71
N GLU A 544 -26.81 9.91 -2.78
CA GLU A 544 -25.42 9.43 -2.86
C GLU A 544 -25.17 8.55 -4.08
N ARG A 545 -26.15 7.75 -4.48
CA ARG A 545 -26.08 6.95 -5.71
C ARG A 545 -26.00 7.85 -6.94
N ARG A 546 -26.72 8.95 -6.96
CA ARG A 546 -26.65 9.95 -8.05
C ARG A 546 -25.28 10.65 -8.05
N VAL A 547 -24.77 11.04 -6.89
CA VAL A 547 -23.43 11.63 -6.76
C VAL A 547 -22.34 10.72 -7.34
N LYS A 548 -22.44 9.41 -7.14
CA LYS A 548 -21.48 8.45 -7.73
C LYS A 548 -21.51 8.42 -9.25
N LEU A 549 -22.60 8.80 -9.84
CA LEU A 549 -22.77 8.83 -11.30
C LEU A 549 -22.39 10.18 -11.93
N LEU A 550 -22.11 11.21 -11.12
CA LEU A 550 -21.71 12.51 -11.62
C LEU A 550 -20.41 12.42 -12.45
N GLY A 551 -20.38 13.09 -13.56
CA GLY A 551 -19.26 13.05 -14.51
C GLY A 551 -19.21 11.80 -15.39
N LEU A 552 -20.09 10.81 -15.19
CA LEU A 552 -20.22 9.66 -16.10
C LEU A 552 -21.10 9.97 -17.32
N ILE A 553 -21.84 11.10 -17.30
CA ILE A 553 -22.85 11.42 -18.30
C ILE A 553 -22.60 12.83 -18.86
N GLN A 554 -21.58 13.02 -19.66
CA GLN A 554 -21.45 14.29 -20.40
C GLN A 554 -21.69 14.20 -21.90
N LYS A 555 -22.32 13.14 -22.43
CA LYS A 555 -22.74 13.10 -23.85
C LYS A 555 -23.96 12.27 -24.18
N PHE A 556 -25.03 12.35 -23.39
CA PHE A 556 -26.34 11.94 -23.92
C PHE A 556 -27.37 13.02 -23.62
N TYR A 557 -27.66 13.81 -24.62
CA TYR A 557 -28.85 14.70 -24.64
C TYR A 557 -30.08 13.82 -24.83
N PHE A 558 -30.88 13.67 -23.79
CA PHE A 558 -32.19 13.03 -23.90
C PHE A 558 -33.28 14.08 -23.72
N PRO A 559 -34.29 14.11 -24.60
CA PRO A 559 -35.46 14.97 -24.38
C PRO A 559 -36.27 14.48 -23.16
N PRO A 560 -36.99 15.36 -22.46
CA PRO A 560 -37.78 15.02 -21.27
C PRO A 560 -39.01 14.18 -21.65
N GLY A 561 -39.02 12.93 -21.19
CA GLY A 561 -40.18 12.05 -21.35
C GLY A 561 -39.80 10.59 -21.03
N ASN A 562 -40.34 10.07 -19.95
CA ASN A 562 -40.41 8.68 -19.50
C ASN A 562 -39.13 7.84 -19.59
N PHE A 563 -38.36 7.84 -18.53
CA PHE A 563 -37.15 7.05 -18.39
C PHE A 563 -37.40 5.80 -17.55
N ASP A 564 -37.30 4.60 -18.15
CA ASP A 564 -37.42 3.32 -17.43
C ASP A 564 -36.07 2.87 -16.89
N TRP A 565 -35.85 2.96 -15.57
CA TRP A 565 -34.64 2.61 -14.85
C TRP A 565 -34.26 1.12 -14.93
N ARG A 566 -35.17 0.24 -15.34
CA ARG A 566 -34.91 -1.21 -15.45
C ARG A 566 -34.00 -1.58 -16.62
N TYR A 567 -33.87 -0.71 -17.60
CA TYR A 567 -32.94 -0.90 -18.73
C TYR A 567 -31.49 -0.52 -18.38
N TRP A 568 -31.29 0.37 -17.41
CA TRP A 568 -29.98 0.90 -17.04
C TRP A 568 -29.11 -0.07 -16.23
N SER A 569 -29.67 -0.99 -15.46
CA SER A 569 -28.90 -1.96 -14.67
C SER A 569 -28.11 -2.96 -15.54
N LYS A 570 -28.54 -3.17 -16.79
CA LYS A 570 -27.83 -4.00 -17.78
C LYS A 570 -26.80 -3.23 -18.61
N PHE A 571 -26.90 -1.89 -18.65
CA PHE A 571 -25.99 -1.03 -19.44
C PHE A 571 -24.83 -0.46 -18.63
N SER A 572 -24.89 -0.48 -17.32
CA SER A 572 -23.90 0.18 -16.44
C SER A 572 -22.48 -0.39 -16.58
N LEU A 573 -22.32 -1.66 -16.89
CA LEU A 573 -20.99 -2.25 -17.13
C LEU A 573 -20.41 -1.92 -18.53
N LYS A 574 -21.29 -1.75 -19.54
CA LYS A 574 -20.87 -1.38 -20.90
C LYS A 574 -20.62 0.14 -21.05
N ALA A 575 -21.38 0.98 -20.35
CA ALA A 575 -21.23 2.43 -20.41
C ALA A 575 -19.97 2.94 -19.70
N SER A 576 -19.48 2.27 -18.67
CA SER A 576 -18.22 2.59 -18.01
C SER A 576 -17.02 2.46 -18.94
N VAL A 577 -17.09 1.54 -19.90
CA VAL A 577 -16.03 1.28 -20.89
C VAL A 577 -16.03 2.33 -22.00
N THR A 578 -17.20 2.79 -22.43
CA THR A 578 -17.33 3.72 -23.57
C THR A 578 -16.99 5.18 -23.20
N TRP A 579 -17.08 5.53 -21.92
CA TRP A 579 -16.83 6.91 -21.45
C TRP A 579 -15.34 7.31 -21.48
N ILE A 580 -14.43 6.36 -21.28
CA ILE A 580 -12.98 6.61 -21.30
C ILE A 580 -12.49 6.95 -22.74
N ILE A 581 -13.23 6.50 -23.78
CA ILE A 581 -12.87 6.70 -25.20
C ILE A 581 -13.19 8.12 -25.71
N SER A 582 -14.06 8.88 -25.04
CA SER A 582 -14.56 10.16 -25.53
C SER A 582 -13.91 11.41 -24.91
N SER A 583 -12.79 11.28 -24.20
CA SER A 583 -12.04 12.41 -23.67
C SER A 583 -11.36 13.22 -24.82
N PRO A 584 -11.42 14.56 -24.81
CA PRO A 584 -10.82 15.41 -25.84
C PRO A 584 -9.31 15.20 -26.03
N ILE A 585 -8.61 14.77 -24.98
CA ILE A 585 -7.17 14.46 -24.98
C ILE A 585 -6.89 13.20 -25.82
N TYR A 586 -7.82 12.25 -25.85
CA TYR A 586 -7.68 11.01 -26.61
C TYR A 586 -7.84 11.21 -28.12
N MET A 587 -8.77 12.05 -28.54
CA MET A 587 -8.97 12.40 -29.95
C MET A 587 -7.78 13.16 -30.55
N GLN A 588 -7.05 13.91 -29.72
CA GLN A 588 -5.84 14.60 -30.16
C GLN A 588 -4.66 13.64 -30.32
N SER A 589 -4.55 12.64 -29.45
CA SER A 589 -3.55 11.56 -29.53
C SER A 589 -3.83 10.62 -30.71
N LEU A 590 -5.09 10.24 -30.95
CA LEU A 590 -5.49 9.41 -32.11
C LEU A 590 -5.25 10.11 -33.44
N ARG A 591 -5.50 11.41 -33.54
CA ARG A 591 -5.19 12.21 -34.74
C ARG A 591 -3.69 12.33 -34.99
N SER A 592 -2.87 12.41 -33.94
CA SER A 592 -1.41 12.41 -34.09
C SER A 592 -0.88 11.04 -34.51
N THR A 593 -1.44 9.97 -33.99
CA THR A 593 -1.04 8.58 -34.32
C THR A 593 -1.48 8.18 -35.72
N LEU A 594 -2.69 8.58 -36.15
CA LEU A 594 -3.17 8.39 -37.53
C LEU A 594 -2.33 9.18 -38.54
N ARG A 595 -1.90 10.41 -38.23
CA ARG A 595 -0.99 11.19 -39.09
C ARG A 595 0.42 10.59 -39.21
N ILE A 596 0.87 9.86 -38.17
CA ILE A 596 2.15 9.14 -38.21
C ILE A 596 2.02 7.87 -39.06
N LEU A 597 0.89 7.18 -39.00
CA LEU A 597 0.60 6.00 -39.83
C LEU A 597 0.37 6.38 -41.30
N GLU A 598 -0.30 7.48 -41.60
CA GLU A 598 -0.42 8.00 -42.97
C GLU A 598 0.92 8.44 -43.59
N ARG A 599 1.89 8.90 -42.78
CA ARG A 599 3.24 9.23 -43.25
C ARG A 599 4.18 8.03 -43.40
N ALA A 600 3.80 6.86 -42.83
CA ALA A 600 4.58 5.63 -42.94
C ALA A 600 4.10 4.71 -44.10
N THR A 601 3.05 5.12 -44.80
CA THR A 601 2.46 4.35 -45.94
C THR A 601 2.63 5.08 -47.29
N ILE A 602 3.52 6.09 -47.36
CA ILE A 602 4.03 6.72 -48.61
C ILE A 602 5.59 6.43 -48.66
#